data_26c4846b07fb733a9e0d1d8266e68e0b
#
_entry.id   26c4846b07fb733a9e0d1d8266e68e0b
#
_cell.length_a   1.000
_cell.length_b   1.000
_cell.length_c   1.000
_cell.angle_alpha   90.00
_cell.angle_beta   90.00
_cell.angle_gamma   90.00
#
_symmetry.space_group_name_H-M   'P 1'
#
loop_
_entity.id
_entity.type
_entity.pdbx_description
1 polymer ?
#
loop_
_entity_poly.entity_id
_entity_poly.type
_entity_poly.pdbx_seq_one_letter_code
_entity_poly.pdbx_strand_id
1 'polypeptide(L)'
;MQYPKNILFIGNSATYVNDLPGMLVSLCREQGIAITEKQIVKGGRRLKTHAEEPAVYAEIAKGYDAVFFQENGNAITTEEERQKSLEGCKRMVEAAQKAGSQCWFYVRPPYGNDLAGLRSFDQCILFDRHFTPAAQQWNVQCAYINRAFAAAIKDHDIPLWGPDNAHTGVQGAYLAVCTFYASIFGRTATELNTAYGIPQEAAAVLQKIADQIALEGIIPWET
;
A
#
# COMPACT_ATOMS: atom_id res chain seq x y z
N MET A 1 -15.78 15.19 4.84
CA MET A 1 -15.67 13.73 4.92
C MET A 1 -15.06 13.36 6.27
N GLN A 2 -15.54 12.30 6.90
CA GLN A 2 -14.95 11.81 8.14
C GLN A 2 -13.81 10.86 7.77
N TYR A 3 -12.59 11.16 8.16
CA TYR A 3 -11.41 10.32 7.91
C TYR A 3 -11.41 9.10 8.83
N PRO A 4 -10.84 7.95 8.39
CA PRO A 4 -10.70 6.78 9.24
C PRO A 4 -9.79 7.10 10.45
N LYS A 5 -10.22 6.71 11.64
CA LYS A 5 -9.47 6.89 12.89
C LYS A 5 -8.80 5.60 13.35
N ASN A 6 -9.45 4.47 13.10
CA ASN A 6 -8.95 3.15 13.47
C ASN A 6 -8.70 2.34 12.19
N ILE A 7 -7.46 1.97 11.93
CA ILE A 7 -7.04 1.32 10.68
C ILE A 7 -6.46 -0.07 10.98
N LEU A 8 -6.95 -1.09 10.26
CA LEU A 8 -6.38 -2.42 10.30
C LEU A 8 -5.57 -2.67 9.02
N PHE A 9 -4.33 -3.13 9.17
CA PHE A 9 -3.50 -3.60 8.07
C PHE A 9 -3.39 -5.13 8.11
N ILE A 10 -3.72 -5.80 7.00
CA ILE A 10 -3.57 -7.24 6.82
C ILE A 10 -2.59 -7.46 5.67
N GLY A 11 -1.44 -8.11 5.95
CA GLY A 11 -0.41 -8.27 4.93
C GLY A 11 0.83 -9.05 5.41
N ASN A 12 1.97 -8.62 4.94
CA ASN A 12 3.25 -9.28 5.21
C ASN A 12 4.38 -8.25 5.47
N SER A 13 5.63 -8.65 5.21
CA SER A 13 6.80 -7.78 5.43
C SER A 13 6.76 -6.46 4.66
N ALA A 14 6.11 -6.40 3.50
CA ALA A 14 5.94 -5.14 2.79
C ALA A 14 5.10 -4.10 3.56
N THR A 15 4.33 -4.54 4.56
CA THR A 15 3.59 -3.66 5.46
C THR A 15 4.42 -3.25 6.67
N TYR A 16 5.12 -4.18 7.35
CA TYR A 16 5.76 -3.86 8.63
C TYR A 16 7.23 -3.44 8.54
N VAL A 17 7.92 -3.71 7.41
CA VAL A 17 9.31 -3.24 7.24
C VAL A 17 9.33 -1.71 7.22
N ASN A 18 10.28 -1.12 7.93
CA ASN A 18 10.37 0.31 8.27
C ASN A 18 9.19 0.86 9.10
N ASP A 19 8.39 -0.02 9.72
CA ASP A 19 7.23 0.39 10.51
C ASP A 19 6.28 1.34 9.74
N LEU A 20 5.94 0.97 8.51
CA LEU A 20 5.21 1.81 7.59
C LEU A 20 3.86 2.31 8.17
N PRO A 21 3.02 1.48 8.86
CA PRO A 21 1.84 1.96 9.56
C PRO A 21 2.15 2.93 10.70
N GLY A 22 3.21 2.70 11.48
CA GLY A 22 3.64 3.62 12.54
C GLY A 22 4.18 4.93 11.98
N MET A 23 4.87 4.92 10.84
CA MET A 23 5.24 6.13 10.11
C MET A 23 4.01 6.95 9.71
N LEU A 24 2.96 6.29 9.18
CA LEU A 24 1.70 6.96 8.83
C LEU A 24 1.04 7.59 10.07
N VAL A 25 0.98 6.88 11.19
CA VAL A 25 0.44 7.41 12.46
C VAL A 25 1.22 8.64 12.92
N SER A 26 2.55 8.58 12.87
CA SER A 26 3.42 9.70 13.27
C SER A 26 3.21 10.91 12.38
N LEU A 27 3.18 10.72 11.07
CA LEU A 27 2.95 11.77 10.09
C LEU A 27 1.57 12.42 10.27
N CYS A 28 0.52 11.61 10.44
CA CYS A 28 -0.83 12.10 10.71
C CYS A 28 -0.89 12.94 11.98
N ARG A 29 -0.23 12.50 13.07
CA ARG A 29 -0.19 13.23 14.35
C ARG A 29 0.45 14.62 14.19
N GLU A 30 1.52 14.74 13.42
CA GLU A 30 2.16 16.04 13.13
C GLU A 30 1.24 16.98 12.35
N GLN A 31 0.31 16.42 11.56
CA GLN A 31 -0.71 17.17 10.84
C GLN A 31 -2.00 17.39 11.64
N GLY A 32 -1.99 17.11 12.95
CA GLY A 32 -3.15 17.23 13.83
C GLY A 32 -4.24 16.18 13.58
N ILE A 33 -3.93 15.08 12.88
CA ILE A 33 -4.85 13.99 12.61
C ILE A 33 -4.53 12.82 13.55
N ALA A 34 -5.47 12.49 14.43
CA ALA A 34 -5.33 11.37 15.35
C ALA A 34 -5.87 10.08 14.70
N ILE A 35 -4.98 9.14 14.44
CA ILE A 35 -5.34 7.77 14.00
C ILE A 35 -4.66 6.75 14.89
N THR A 36 -5.24 5.55 14.94
CA THR A 36 -4.64 4.34 15.52
C THR A 36 -4.55 3.26 14.47
N GLU A 37 -3.58 2.36 14.62
CA GLU A 37 -3.38 1.25 13.71
C GLU A 37 -3.30 -0.08 14.46
N LYS A 38 -3.67 -1.14 13.76
CA LYS A 38 -3.48 -2.53 14.15
C LYS A 38 -2.97 -3.31 12.95
N GLN A 39 -2.08 -4.25 13.19
CA GLN A 39 -1.50 -5.07 12.12
C GLN A 39 -1.77 -6.56 12.36
N ILE A 40 -2.18 -7.27 11.30
CA ILE A 40 -2.14 -8.72 11.17
C ILE A 40 -1.17 -9.03 10.06
N VAL A 41 0.09 -9.19 10.40
CA VAL A 41 1.18 -9.34 9.43
C VAL A 41 2.09 -10.51 9.77
N LYS A 42 2.58 -11.19 8.75
CA LYS A 42 3.58 -12.25 8.88
C LYS A 42 4.45 -12.29 7.63
N GLY A 43 5.77 -12.38 7.82
CA GLY A 43 6.73 -12.40 6.71
C GLY A 43 6.38 -13.40 5.62
N GLY A 44 6.37 -12.94 4.36
CA GLY A 44 6.07 -13.74 3.19
C GLY A 44 4.62 -14.23 3.05
N ARG A 45 3.73 -13.91 3.99
CA ARG A 45 2.36 -14.43 4.00
C ARG A 45 1.53 -13.85 2.86
N ARG A 46 0.66 -14.70 2.29
CA ARG A 46 -0.28 -14.36 1.23
C ARG A 46 -1.67 -14.08 1.78
N LEU A 47 -2.47 -13.25 1.12
CA LEU A 47 -3.85 -12.97 1.54
C LEU A 47 -4.72 -14.22 1.58
N LYS A 48 -4.55 -15.17 0.64
CA LYS A 48 -5.25 -16.47 0.69
C LYS A 48 -5.02 -17.22 2.01
N THR A 49 -3.80 -17.14 2.57
CA THR A 49 -3.47 -17.82 3.83
C THR A 49 -4.03 -17.08 5.05
N HIS A 50 -4.06 -15.74 5.01
CA HIS A 50 -4.77 -14.95 6.02
C HIS A 50 -6.26 -15.27 6.03
N ALA A 51 -6.86 -15.45 4.85
CA ALA A 51 -8.27 -15.78 4.70
C ALA A 51 -8.68 -17.19 5.18
N GLU A 52 -7.74 -18.04 5.55
CA GLU A 52 -7.98 -19.35 6.15
C GLU A 52 -7.98 -19.31 7.69
N GLU A 53 -7.61 -18.16 8.30
CA GLU A 53 -7.47 -18.04 9.74
C GLU A 53 -8.72 -17.43 10.38
N PRO A 54 -9.43 -18.16 11.26
CA PRO A 54 -10.59 -17.63 12.00
C PRO A 54 -10.25 -16.37 12.82
N ALA A 55 -9.01 -16.27 13.33
CA ALA A 55 -8.56 -15.13 14.10
C ALA A 55 -8.55 -13.81 13.29
N VAL A 56 -8.30 -13.88 11.97
CA VAL A 56 -8.35 -12.72 11.08
C VAL A 56 -9.77 -12.17 11.00
N TYR A 57 -10.77 -13.03 10.85
CA TYR A 57 -12.18 -12.63 10.81
C TYR A 57 -12.67 -12.12 12.17
N ALA A 58 -12.22 -12.72 13.27
CA ALA A 58 -12.53 -12.24 14.60
C ALA A 58 -11.97 -10.82 14.85
N GLU A 59 -10.80 -10.51 14.29
CA GLU A 59 -10.24 -9.16 14.36
C GLU A 59 -11.02 -8.18 13.46
N ILE A 60 -11.29 -8.54 12.21
CA ILE A 60 -12.11 -7.73 11.28
C ILE A 60 -13.48 -7.40 11.90
N ALA A 61 -14.11 -8.36 12.56
CA ALA A 61 -15.43 -8.19 13.17
C ALA A 61 -15.49 -7.18 14.33
N LYS A 62 -14.33 -6.72 14.84
CA LYS A 62 -14.28 -5.64 15.85
C LYS A 62 -14.72 -4.28 15.27
N GLY A 63 -14.74 -4.13 13.95
CA GLY A 63 -15.14 -2.92 13.27
C GLY A 63 -14.06 -1.84 13.28
N TYR A 64 -13.30 -1.79 12.21
CA TYR A 64 -12.33 -0.73 11.93
C TYR A 64 -12.95 0.28 10.96
N ASP A 65 -12.52 1.55 11.03
CA ASP A 65 -12.98 2.53 10.05
C ASP A 65 -12.45 2.20 8.64
N ALA A 66 -11.21 1.69 8.57
CA ALA A 66 -10.63 1.21 7.32
C ALA A 66 -9.83 -0.09 7.52
N VAL A 67 -9.88 -0.98 6.52
CA VAL A 67 -9.07 -2.21 6.45
C VAL A 67 -8.26 -2.22 5.17
N PHE A 68 -6.94 -2.32 5.30
CA PHE A 68 -6.00 -2.41 4.20
C PHE A 68 -5.56 -3.84 3.96
N PHE A 69 -5.67 -4.30 2.72
CA PHE A 69 -5.24 -5.63 2.28
C PHE A 69 -4.00 -5.51 1.40
N GLN A 70 -2.89 -6.12 1.83
CA GLN A 70 -1.62 -6.13 1.10
C GLN A 70 -1.21 -7.55 0.74
N GLU A 71 -1.10 -7.84 -0.55
CA GLU A 71 -0.74 -9.16 -1.07
C GLU A 71 0.78 -9.33 -1.19
N ASN A 72 1.23 -10.58 -1.13
CA ASN A 72 2.60 -10.96 -1.47
C ASN A 72 2.81 -10.91 -2.99
N GLY A 73 3.90 -10.29 -3.47
CA GLY A 73 4.16 -10.18 -4.91
C GLY A 73 4.28 -11.52 -5.64
N ASN A 74 4.80 -12.55 -4.99
CA ASN A 74 4.88 -13.89 -5.58
C ASN A 74 3.50 -14.57 -5.73
N ALA A 75 2.47 -14.06 -5.06
CA ALA A 75 1.11 -14.62 -5.16
C ALA A 75 0.37 -14.23 -6.43
N ILE A 76 0.96 -13.40 -7.29
CA ILE A 76 0.29 -12.92 -8.51
C ILE A 76 1.11 -13.17 -9.78
N THR A 77 2.15 -14.01 -9.72
CA THR A 77 3.03 -14.28 -10.86
C THR A 77 2.44 -15.24 -11.89
N THR A 78 1.48 -16.07 -11.51
CA THR A 78 0.75 -16.96 -12.42
C THR A 78 -0.75 -16.70 -12.35
N GLU A 79 -1.49 -17.09 -13.39
CA GLU A 79 -2.95 -16.92 -13.40
C GLU A 79 -3.64 -17.68 -12.26
N GLU A 80 -3.22 -18.92 -12.01
CA GLU A 80 -3.77 -19.73 -10.91
C GLU A 80 -3.58 -19.05 -9.54
N GLU A 81 -2.36 -18.52 -9.28
CA GLU A 81 -2.09 -17.84 -8.02
C GLU A 81 -2.84 -16.50 -7.92
N ARG A 82 -3.03 -15.77 -9.03
CA ARG A 82 -3.86 -14.57 -9.09
C ARG A 82 -5.30 -14.84 -8.68
N GLN A 83 -5.90 -15.91 -9.21
CA GLN A 83 -7.27 -16.31 -8.86
C GLN A 83 -7.38 -16.67 -7.38
N LYS A 84 -6.46 -17.48 -6.85
CA LYS A 84 -6.43 -17.85 -5.43
C LYS A 84 -6.25 -16.63 -4.51
N SER A 85 -5.43 -15.66 -4.93
CA SER A 85 -5.23 -14.39 -4.22
C SER A 85 -6.55 -13.62 -4.14
N LEU A 86 -7.24 -13.44 -5.27
CA LEU A 86 -8.52 -12.73 -5.32
C LEU A 86 -9.63 -13.43 -4.53
N GLU A 87 -9.74 -14.75 -4.60
CA GLU A 87 -10.74 -15.52 -3.81
C GLU A 87 -10.54 -15.33 -2.30
N GLY A 88 -9.30 -15.46 -1.83
CA GLY A 88 -8.97 -15.24 -0.42
C GLY A 88 -9.24 -13.81 0.01
N CYS A 89 -8.81 -12.84 -0.80
CA CYS A 89 -9.00 -11.43 -0.53
C CYS A 89 -10.48 -11.05 -0.49
N LYS A 90 -11.29 -11.53 -1.45
CA LYS A 90 -12.72 -11.24 -1.54
C LYS A 90 -13.47 -11.62 -0.27
N ARG A 91 -13.21 -12.81 0.28
CA ARG A 91 -13.83 -13.25 1.55
C ARG A 91 -13.56 -12.30 2.71
N MET A 92 -12.33 -11.78 2.82
CA MET A 92 -11.97 -10.83 3.88
C MET A 92 -12.57 -9.44 3.62
N VAL A 93 -12.60 -8.99 2.36
CA VAL A 93 -13.25 -7.73 1.95
C VAL A 93 -14.73 -7.76 2.31
N GLU A 94 -15.46 -8.84 1.95
CA GLU A 94 -16.87 -9.01 2.29
C GLU A 94 -17.12 -8.99 3.81
N ALA A 95 -16.24 -9.63 4.58
CA ALA A 95 -16.31 -9.61 6.05
C ALA A 95 -16.09 -8.20 6.61
N ALA A 96 -15.12 -7.45 6.09
CA ALA A 96 -14.83 -6.09 6.52
C ALA A 96 -15.95 -5.12 6.14
N GLN A 97 -16.49 -5.22 4.93
CA GLN A 97 -17.66 -4.43 4.50
C GLN A 97 -18.89 -4.71 5.36
N LYS A 98 -19.13 -6.00 5.70
CA LYS A 98 -20.20 -6.39 6.61
C LYS A 98 -20.04 -5.82 8.01
N ALA A 99 -18.79 -5.65 8.46
CA ALA A 99 -18.45 -4.99 9.74
C ALA A 99 -18.52 -3.45 9.67
N GLY A 100 -18.86 -2.87 8.51
CA GLY A 100 -18.99 -1.43 8.29
C GLY A 100 -17.66 -0.73 7.96
N SER A 101 -16.61 -1.48 7.67
CA SER A 101 -15.29 -0.93 7.35
C SER A 101 -15.20 -0.47 5.89
N GLN A 102 -14.50 0.63 5.65
CA GLN A 102 -14.02 1.00 4.34
C GLN A 102 -12.85 0.09 3.94
N CYS A 103 -12.91 -0.55 2.79
CA CYS A 103 -11.88 -1.47 2.34
C CYS A 103 -10.90 -0.80 1.38
N TRP A 104 -9.61 -1.13 1.53
CA TRP A 104 -8.53 -0.58 0.72
C TRP A 104 -7.58 -1.68 0.26
N PHE A 105 -7.18 -1.64 -0.99
CA PHE A 105 -5.98 -2.35 -1.43
C PHE A 105 -4.75 -1.48 -1.21
N TYR A 106 -3.81 -1.99 -0.46
CA TYR A 106 -2.44 -1.53 -0.48
C TYR A 106 -1.77 -2.18 -1.70
N VAL A 107 -1.84 -1.50 -2.85
CA VAL A 107 -1.18 -1.98 -4.06
C VAL A 107 0.32 -1.75 -3.89
N ARG A 108 1.00 -2.82 -3.50
CA ARG A 108 2.37 -2.80 -2.96
C ARG A 108 3.42 -2.26 -3.94
N PRO A 109 4.56 -1.75 -3.43
CA PRO A 109 5.72 -1.45 -4.27
C PRO A 109 6.26 -2.71 -4.95
N PRO A 110 6.95 -2.57 -6.09
CA PRO A 110 7.67 -3.68 -6.73
C PRO A 110 8.86 -4.13 -5.88
N TYR A 111 9.37 -5.32 -6.15
CA TYR A 111 10.73 -5.65 -5.71
C TYR A 111 11.74 -4.91 -6.57
N GLY A 112 12.89 -4.55 -6.02
CA GLY A 112 14.04 -4.08 -6.79
C GLY A 112 14.68 -5.22 -7.61
N ASN A 113 14.53 -6.47 -7.13
CA ASN A 113 14.91 -7.68 -7.85
C ASN A 113 13.86 -8.08 -8.88
N ASP A 114 14.27 -8.83 -9.91
CA ASP A 114 13.35 -9.41 -10.87
C ASP A 114 12.35 -10.35 -10.19
N LEU A 115 11.11 -10.28 -10.61
CA LEU A 115 10.03 -11.16 -10.20
C LEU A 115 9.48 -11.89 -11.43
N ALA A 116 9.70 -13.18 -11.51
CA ALA A 116 9.26 -14.02 -12.66
C ALA A 116 9.67 -13.43 -14.03
N GLY A 117 10.88 -12.87 -14.13
CA GLY A 117 11.41 -12.23 -15.33
C GLY A 117 10.94 -10.79 -15.57
N LEU A 118 10.17 -10.22 -14.66
CA LEU A 118 9.71 -8.82 -14.74
C LEU A 118 10.62 -7.90 -13.93
N ARG A 119 11.08 -6.82 -14.53
CA ARG A 119 11.76 -5.72 -13.84
C ARG A 119 10.78 -4.92 -12.98
N SER A 120 11.32 -4.14 -12.06
CA SER A 120 10.52 -3.37 -11.09
C SER A 120 9.39 -2.55 -11.71
N PHE A 121 9.63 -1.88 -12.83
CA PHE A 121 8.60 -1.10 -13.53
C PHE A 121 7.47 -1.99 -14.06
N ASP A 122 7.79 -3.14 -14.69
CA ASP A 122 6.80 -4.08 -15.20
C ASP A 122 6.01 -4.75 -14.08
N GLN A 123 6.64 -4.98 -12.92
CA GLN A 123 5.95 -5.45 -11.72
C GLN A 123 4.87 -4.46 -11.25
N CYS A 124 5.14 -3.14 -11.35
CA CYS A 124 4.13 -2.13 -11.01
C CYS A 124 2.87 -2.28 -11.87
N ILE A 125 3.05 -2.50 -13.18
CA ILE A 125 1.94 -2.73 -14.11
C ILE A 125 1.19 -4.03 -13.77
N LEU A 126 1.93 -5.10 -13.44
CA LEU A 126 1.32 -6.37 -13.04
C LEU A 126 0.44 -6.22 -11.80
N PHE A 127 0.93 -5.52 -10.77
CA PHE A 127 0.17 -5.28 -9.54
C PHE A 127 -1.08 -4.43 -9.80
N ASP A 128 -0.97 -3.41 -10.63
CA ASP A 128 -2.11 -2.57 -11.02
C ASP A 128 -3.20 -3.39 -11.73
N ARG A 129 -2.82 -4.16 -12.74
CA ARG A 129 -3.73 -5.01 -13.51
C ARG A 129 -4.41 -6.10 -12.67
N HIS A 130 -3.78 -6.48 -11.55
CA HIS A 130 -4.36 -7.47 -10.64
C HIS A 130 -5.42 -6.85 -9.73
N PHE A 131 -5.13 -5.69 -9.12
CA PHE A 131 -5.99 -5.12 -8.09
C PHE A 131 -7.02 -4.11 -8.60
N THR A 132 -6.71 -3.32 -9.63
CA THR A 132 -7.62 -2.28 -10.10
C THR A 132 -8.98 -2.79 -10.56
N PRO A 133 -9.08 -3.88 -11.37
CA PRO A 133 -10.39 -4.42 -11.75
C PRO A 133 -11.19 -4.96 -10.55
N ALA A 134 -10.50 -5.64 -9.62
CA ALA A 134 -11.14 -6.16 -8.40
C ALA A 134 -11.64 -5.03 -7.49
N ALA A 135 -10.87 -3.95 -7.37
CA ALA A 135 -11.25 -2.77 -6.59
C ALA A 135 -12.54 -2.14 -7.13
N GLN A 136 -12.62 -1.97 -8.45
CA GLN A 136 -13.81 -1.44 -9.11
C GLN A 136 -15.02 -2.35 -8.91
N GLN A 137 -14.84 -3.66 -9.09
CA GLN A 137 -15.91 -4.63 -8.96
C GLN A 137 -16.45 -4.75 -7.53
N TRP A 138 -15.60 -4.63 -6.50
CA TRP A 138 -15.97 -4.87 -5.11
C TRP A 138 -16.16 -3.58 -4.30
N ASN A 139 -16.11 -2.42 -4.94
CA ASN A 139 -16.18 -1.11 -4.29
C ASN A 139 -15.12 -0.96 -3.18
N VAL A 140 -13.87 -1.25 -3.54
CA VAL A 140 -12.68 -1.14 -2.69
C VAL A 140 -11.85 0.03 -3.19
N GLN A 141 -11.31 0.83 -2.28
CA GLN A 141 -10.37 1.90 -2.62
C GLN A 141 -8.97 1.32 -2.89
N CYS A 142 -8.11 2.07 -3.56
CA CYS A 142 -6.71 1.70 -3.76
C CYS A 142 -5.76 2.80 -3.27
N ALA A 143 -4.76 2.40 -2.49
CA ALA A 143 -3.55 3.19 -2.31
C ALA A 143 -2.51 2.64 -3.31
N TYR A 144 -2.28 3.39 -4.40
CA TYR A 144 -1.46 2.95 -5.54
C TYR A 144 0.03 3.22 -5.32
N ILE A 145 0.64 2.56 -4.34
CA ILE A 145 2.08 2.69 -4.05
C ILE A 145 2.91 2.17 -5.24
N ASN A 146 2.44 1.14 -5.95
CA ASN A 146 3.04 0.66 -7.18
C ASN A 146 3.17 1.76 -8.25
N ARG A 147 2.15 2.59 -8.44
CA ARG A 147 2.19 3.71 -9.41
C ARG A 147 3.19 4.77 -8.98
N ALA A 148 3.23 5.10 -7.68
CA ALA A 148 4.21 6.05 -7.14
C ALA A 148 5.65 5.56 -7.36
N PHE A 149 5.91 4.26 -7.14
CA PHE A 149 7.19 3.66 -7.45
C PHE A 149 7.51 3.67 -8.95
N ALA A 150 6.54 3.39 -9.82
CA ALA A 150 6.73 3.45 -11.26
C ALA A 150 7.12 4.86 -11.73
N ALA A 151 6.48 5.91 -11.21
CA ALA A 151 6.84 7.29 -11.51
C ALA A 151 8.26 7.62 -11.03
N ALA A 152 8.61 7.22 -9.81
CA ALA A 152 9.95 7.44 -9.28
C ALA A 152 11.04 6.69 -10.08
N ILE A 153 10.79 5.44 -10.48
CA ILE A 153 11.72 4.64 -11.30
C ILE A 153 11.91 5.23 -12.69
N LYS A 154 10.84 5.75 -13.28
CA LYS A 154 10.85 6.29 -14.65
C LYS A 154 11.69 7.56 -14.76
N ASP A 155 11.54 8.47 -13.81
CA ASP A 155 11.98 9.86 -13.98
C ASP A 155 13.06 10.30 -12.97
N HIS A 156 13.40 9.47 -11.97
CA HIS A 156 14.30 9.85 -10.89
C HIS A 156 15.25 8.73 -10.48
N ASP A 157 16.50 9.11 -10.15
CA ASP A 157 17.51 8.21 -9.57
C ASP A 157 17.51 8.32 -8.04
N ILE A 158 16.43 7.82 -7.43
CA ILE A 158 16.25 7.82 -5.97
C ILE A 158 16.31 6.38 -5.46
N PRO A 159 17.16 6.05 -4.45
CA PRO A 159 17.25 4.71 -3.90
C PRO A 159 16.00 4.34 -3.10
N LEU A 160 15.12 3.55 -3.70
CA LEU A 160 13.82 3.18 -3.13
C LEU A 160 13.88 1.90 -2.29
N TRP A 161 14.87 1.03 -2.50
CA TRP A 161 14.97 -0.27 -1.85
C TRP A 161 16.05 -0.30 -0.78
N GLY A 162 15.85 -1.19 0.18
CA GLY A 162 16.85 -1.53 1.20
C GLY A 162 17.96 -2.43 0.65
N PRO A 163 18.90 -2.83 1.52
CA PRO A 163 20.10 -3.62 1.11
C PRO A 163 19.76 -4.99 0.48
N ASP A 164 18.60 -5.56 0.79
CA ASP A 164 18.14 -6.84 0.25
C ASP A 164 17.52 -6.71 -1.15
N ASN A 165 17.36 -5.48 -1.63
CA ASN A 165 16.72 -5.16 -2.90
C ASN A 165 15.31 -5.78 -3.07
N ALA A 166 14.67 -6.14 -1.97
CA ALA A 166 13.33 -6.75 -1.94
C ALA A 166 12.33 -5.91 -1.13
N HIS A 167 12.79 -5.31 -0.04
CA HIS A 167 11.98 -4.42 0.78
C HIS A 167 12.34 -2.96 0.52
N THR A 168 11.41 -2.08 0.82
CA THR A 168 11.64 -0.63 0.71
C THR A 168 12.76 -0.18 1.65
N GLY A 169 13.65 0.67 1.14
CA GLY A 169 14.52 1.50 1.96
C GLY A 169 13.73 2.66 2.58
N VAL A 170 14.42 3.53 3.32
CA VAL A 170 13.77 4.67 4.00
C VAL A 170 13.04 5.59 3.01
N GLN A 171 13.65 5.88 1.85
CA GLN A 171 13.04 6.73 0.83
C GLN A 171 11.82 6.07 0.18
N GLY A 172 11.87 4.77 -0.11
CA GLY A 172 10.72 4.02 -0.62
C GLY A 172 9.60 3.92 0.41
N ALA A 173 9.91 3.73 1.70
CA ALA A 173 8.93 3.77 2.77
C ALA A 173 8.27 5.14 2.90
N TYR A 174 9.06 6.21 2.78
CA TYR A 174 8.55 7.57 2.79
C TYR A 174 7.60 7.86 1.62
N LEU A 175 7.97 7.46 0.40
CA LEU A 175 7.09 7.56 -0.76
C LEU A 175 5.76 6.82 -0.52
N ALA A 176 5.83 5.61 0.04
CA ALA A 176 4.63 4.84 0.36
C ALA A 176 3.75 5.56 1.38
N VAL A 177 4.33 6.09 2.46
CA VAL A 177 3.59 6.83 3.51
C VAL A 177 2.98 8.11 2.98
N CYS A 178 3.69 8.90 2.17
CA CYS A 178 3.14 10.08 1.50
C CYS A 178 1.95 9.71 0.59
N THR A 179 2.07 8.61 -0.16
CA THR A 179 1.00 8.12 -1.03
C THR A 179 -0.22 7.66 -0.21
N PHE A 180 -0.02 6.94 0.92
CA PHE A 180 -1.10 6.61 1.84
C PHE A 180 -1.78 7.86 2.38
N TYR A 181 -0.99 8.82 2.87
CA TYR A 181 -1.52 10.06 3.42
C TYR A 181 -2.39 10.80 2.41
N ALA A 182 -1.89 11.02 1.21
CA ALA A 182 -2.64 11.70 0.17
C ALA A 182 -3.90 10.92 -0.25
N SER A 183 -3.81 9.58 -0.40
CA SER A 183 -4.95 8.72 -0.78
C SER A 183 -6.05 8.68 0.27
N ILE A 184 -5.70 8.54 1.56
CA ILE A 184 -6.66 8.36 2.65
C ILE A 184 -7.32 9.68 3.03
N PHE A 185 -6.54 10.77 3.09
CA PHE A 185 -7.00 12.04 3.64
C PHE A 185 -7.35 13.07 2.56
N GLY A 186 -7.03 12.83 1.29
CA GLY A 186 -7.24 13.78 0.20
C GLY A 186 -6.47 15.09 0.42
N ARG A 187 -5.32 15.02 1.10
CA ARG A 187 -4.47 16.16 1.43
C ARG A 187 -3.14 16.04 0.71
N THR A 188 -2.58 17.17 0.31
CA THR A 188 -1.28 17.19 -0.36
C THR A 188 -0.14 16.75 0.58
N ALA A 189 0.72 15.89 0.06
CA ALA A 189 1.94 15.48 0.76
C ALA A 189 3.05 16.54 0.67
N THR A 190 2.99 17.46 -0.29
CA THR A 190 3.99 18.54 -0.44
C THR A 190 3.99 19.55 0.70
N GLU A 191 2.97 19.56 1.56
CA GLU A 191 2.93 20.37 2.78
C GLU A 191 3.52 19.67 4.02
N LEU A 192 4.00 18.43 3.88
CA LEU A 192 4.59 17.68 5.00
C LEU A 192 6.00 18.16 5.29
N ASN A 193 6.28 18.43 6.56
CA ASN A 193 7.60 18.92 7.01
C ASN A 193 8.53 17.78 7.44
N THR A 194 7.98 16.61 7.77
CA THR A 194 8.76 15.47 8.23
C THR A 194 9.27 14.66 7.06
N ALA A 195 10.57 14.41 7.05
CA ALA A 195 11.27 13.68 5.99
C ALA A 195 12.03 12.44 6.50
N TYR A 196 11.89 12.05 7.77
CA TYR A 196 12.52 10.85 8.37
C TYR A 196 14.02 10.69 8.07
N GLY A 197 14.76 11.80 8.06
CA GLY A 197 16.20 11.82 7.76
C GLY A 197 16.56 11.74 6.27
N ILE A 198 15.58 11.81 5.37
CA ILE A 198 15.76 11.86 3.92
C ILE A 198 16.22 13.29 3.54
N PRO A 199 17.16 13.44 2.59
CA PRO A 199 17.53 14.76 2.05
C PRO A 199 16.29 15.53 1.57
N GLN A 200 16.19 16.80 1.90
CA GLN A 200 15.00 17.61 1.64
C GLN A 200 14.60 17.64 0.16
N GLU A 201 15.57 17.70 -0.74
CA GLU A 201 15.33 17.67 -2.19
C GLU A 201 14.66 16.34 -2.63
N ALA A 202 15.16 15.21 -2.13
CA ALA A 202 14.58 13.92 -2.41
C ALA A 202 13.17 13.79 -1.80
N ALA A 203 12.97 14.27 -0.57
CA ALA A 203 11.66 14.28 0.09
C ALA A 203 10.63 15.08 -0.72
N ALA A 204 10.99 16.28 -1.21
CA ALA A 204 10.10 17.11 -2.03
C ALA A 204 9.68 16.41 -3.34
N VAL A 205 10.62 15.71 -4.00
CA VAL A 205 10.30 14.92 -5.20
C VAL A 205 9.33 13.79 -4.86
N LEU A 206 9.57 13.03 -3.78
CA LEU A 206 8.72 11.91 -3.38
C LEU A 206 7.31 12.37 -2.97
N GLN A 207 7.19 13.49 -2.28
CA GLN A 207 5.91 14.13 -1.94
C GLN A 207 5.12 14.50 -3.19
N LYS A 208 5.78 15.16 -4.15
CA LYS A 208 5.14 15.55 -5.43
C LYS A 208 4.66 14.33 -6.21
N ILE A 209 5.46 13.27 -6.28
CA ILE A 209 5.04 12.00 -6.91
C ILE A 209 3.80 11.45 -6.20
N ALA A 210 3.78 11.43 -4.87
CA ALA A 210 2.64 10.94 -4.10
C ALA A 210 1.35 11.70 -4.43
N ASP A 211 1.42 13.03 -4.54
CA ASP A 211 0.27 13.87 -4.90
C ASP A 211 -0.20 13.61 -6.34
N GLN A 212 0.71 13.51 -7.29
CA GLN A 212 0.39 13.18 -8.68
C GLN A 212 -0.37 11.85 -8.81
N ILE A 213 0.02 10.86 -8.05
CA ILE A 213 -0.64 9.55 -8.07
C ILE A 213 -1.97 9.56 -7.32
N ALA A 214 -1.97 10.09 -6.09
CA ALA A 214 -3.10 9.97 -5.19
C ALA A 214 -4.21 11.02 -5.44
N LEU A 215 -3.84 12.24 -5.81
CA LEU A 215 -4.78 13.36 -5.96
C LEU A 215 -5.11 13.68 -7.41
N GLU A 216 -4.13 13.55 -8.33
CA GLU A 216 -4.31 13.84 -9.75
C GLU A 216 -4.65 12.58 -10.57
N GLY A 217 -4.44 11.38 -9.99
CA GLY A 217 -4.79 10.11 -10.64
C GLY A 217 -3.88 9.71 -11.79
N ILE A 218 -2.64 10.21 -11.84
CA ILE A 218 -1.69 9.90 -12.91
C ILE A 218 -1.34 8.41 -12.93
N ILE A 219 -1.33 7.85 -14.14
CA ILE A 219 -0.88 6.47 -14.40
C ILE A 219 0.44 6.54 -15.18
N PRO A 220 1.60 6.22 -14.57
CA PRO A 220 2.92 6.54 -15.13
C PRO A 220 3.26 5.87 -16.47
N TRP A 221 2.61 4.78 -16.82
CA TRP A 221 2.79 4.08 -18.11
C TRP A 221 1.81 4.48 -19.20
N GLU A 222 0.92 5.44 -18.91
CA GLU A 222 -0.02 6.04 -19.88
C GLU A 222 0.38 7.47 -20.29
N THR A 223 1.47 8.00 -19.72
CA THR A 223 2.00 9.36 -19.93
C THR A 223 3.28 9.38 -20.75
#